data_e83797e74a2c460c90f9575a5158a4cf
#
_entry.id   e83797e74a2c460c90f9575a5158a4cf
#
_cell.length_a   1.000
_cell.length_b   1.000
_cell.length_c   1.000
_cell.angle_alpha   90.00
_cell.angle_beta   90.00
_cell.angle_gamma   90.00
#
_symmetry.space_group_name_H-M   'P 1'
#
loop_
_entity.id
_entity.type
_entity.pdbx_description
1 polymer ?
#
loop_
_entity_poly.entity_id
_entity_poly.type
_entity_poly.pdbx_seq_one_letter_code
_entity_poly.pdbx_strand_id
1 'polypeptide(L)'
;MYRILLPLLLALLLVGCRPAGDEPALMGDEPVVMSFASPDFGIHAFLWWKPDTALRDLQLINDMGFNWVKQKFPWRDIEGIEKGQFDWYRTDYIVDEVEKAGLKLVVRLDRQPFWSEPLDNQWQDNGPPADPADYGDFCGAVAERYRGRIGAYQVWNEPNLDREWGLRPPDPVAYTELLKVCYTAIKAADPAAIVISAGLAPTGTDSTQAMPDEKFLQGMYDAGAADYFDVLGVNAPGYKAPPELSPVEAEAEEYGGGRWFAFRHVEDLRALMVANGDGHKQVAILEMGWTVDEVHPDYAWHAVDEATQADYLVRAYQYAAAHWRPWMGLMVTIYIADWEWTPDDEQWWWSIVLPDGTPRPAYDALKDMEKE
;
A
#
# COMPACT_ATOMS: atom_id res chain seq x y z
N MET A 1 -15.29 9.96 -67.56
CA MET A 1 -14.88 8.95 -66.61
C MET A 1 -13.63 9.43 -65.88
N TYR A 2 -13.83 10.15 -64.75
CA TYR A 2 -12.70 10.58 -63.89
C TYR A 2 -12.59 9.60 -62.72
N ARG A 3 -11.47 8.89 -62.59
CA ARG A 3 -11.11 8.10 -61.40
C ARG A 3 -10.45 9.00 -60.38
N ILE A 4 -11.09 9.18 -59.23
CA ILE A 4 -10.52 9.86 -58.05
C ILE A 4 -9.71 8.80 -57.31
N LEU A 5 -8.38 8.98 -57.24
CA LEU A 5 -7.48 8.25 -56.38
C LEU A 5 -7.47 8.92 -54.99
N LEU A 6 -7.95 8.23 -53.96
CA LEU A 6 -7.83 8.62 -52.56
C LEU A 6 -6.43 8.17 -52.05
N PRO A 7 -5.63 9.05 -51.45
CA PRO A 7 -4.39 8.60 -50.82
C PRO A 7 -4.70 7.95 -49.45
N LEU A 8 -4.26 6.72 -49.27
CA LEU A 8 -4.23 6.04 -48.00
C LEU A 8 -3.15 6.70 -47.15
N LEU A 9 -3.55 7.41 -46.06
CA LEU A 9 -2.64 7.86 -45.04
C LEU A 9 -2.28 6.66 -44.13
N LEU A 10 -1.07 6.15 -44.32
CA LEU A 10 -0.48 5.16 -43.43
C LEU A 10 0.02 5.90 -42.18
N ALA A 11 -0.71 5.83 -41.07
CA ALA A 11 -0.21 6.30 -39.79
C ALA A 11 0.88 5.32 -39.31
N LEU A 12 2.15 5.70 -39.44
CA LEU A 12 3.26 5.01 -38.77
C LEU A 12 3.14 5.30 -37.26
N LEU A 13 2.74 4.30 -36.52
CA LEU A 13 2.95 4.26 -35.08
C LEU A 13 4.48 4.15 -34.86
N LEU A 14 5.12 5.26 -34.56
CA LEU A 14 6.47 5.30 -34.04
C LEU A 14 6.41 4.77 -32.60
N VAL A 15 6.63 3.47 -32.43
CA VAL A 15 7.06 2.92 -31.16
C VAL A 15 8.46 3.48 -30.93
N GLY A 16 8.55 4.59 -30.21
CA GLY A 16 9.82 5.18 -29.82
C GLY A 16 10.52 4.25 -28.85
N CYS A 17 11.59 3.57 -29.31
CA CYS A 17 12.59 3.03 -28.38
C CYS A 17 13.14 4.20 -27.58
N ARG A 18 12.86 4.27 -26.28
CA ARG A 18 13.53 5.19 -25.36
C ARG A 18 15.04 4.88 -25.41
N PRO A 19 15.90 5.88 -25.61
CA PRO A 19 17.33 5.66 -25.47
C PRO A 19 17.65 5.30 -24.00
N ALA A 20 18.52 4.33 -23.80
CA ALA A 20 19.07 4.00 -22.49
C ALA A 20 19.79 5.25 -21.96
N GLY A 21 19.18 5.94 -20.97
CA GLY A 21 19.80 7.12 -20.35
C GLY A 21 18.86 8.19 -19.80
N ASP A 22 17.56 8.19 -20.13
CA ASP A 22 16.64 9.14 -19.53
C ASP A 22 16.07 8.57 -18.23
N GLU A 23 16.50 9.08 -17.08
CA GLU A 23 15.84 8.83 -15.81
C GLU A 23 14.36 9.26 -15.91
N PRO A 24 13.41 8.51 -15.33
CA PRO A 24 12.00 8.87 -15.38
C PRO A 24 11.78 10.24 -14.71
N ALA A 25 10.86 11.04 -15.25
CA ALA A 25 10.49 12.30 -14.63
C ALA A 25 9.71 12.03 -13.34
N LEU A 26 10.35 12.22 -12.19
CA LEU A 26 9.76 12.00 -10.87
C LEU A 26 9.09 13.25 -10.28
N MET A 27 9.29 14.41 -10.90
CA MET A 27 8.68 15.69 -10.51
C MET A 27 7.71 16.14 -11.59
N GLY A 28 6.49 16.57 -11.15
CA GLY A 28 5.53 17.22 -12.02
C GLY A 28 5.80 18.73 -12.16
N ASP A 29 5.01 19.40 -12.97
CA ASP A 29 5.11 20.86 -13.19
C ASP A 29 4.59 21.68 -11.99
N GLU A 30 3.72 21.09 -11.17
CA GLU A 30 3.11 21.73 -10.01
C GLU A 30 3.87 21.35 -8.71
N PRO A 31 3.86 22.25 -7.70
CA PRO A 31 4.40 21.94 -6.39
C PRO A 31 3.66 20.77 -5.74
N VAL A 32 4.41 19.90 -5.05
CA VAL A 32 3.81 18.77 -4.32
C VAL A 32 3.02 19.30 -3.11
N VAL A 33 1.77 18.84 -2.99
CA VAL A 33 0.91 19.07 -1.83
C VAL A 33 1.31 18.10 -0.72
N MET A 34 1.76 18.66 0.40
CA MET A 34 2.26 17.88 1.53
C MET A 34 1.12 17.37 2.42
N SER A 35 0.75 16.11 2.27
CA SER A 35 -0.18 15.40 3.17
C SER A 35 0.57 14.79 4.36
N PHE A 36 1.79 14.33 4.12
CA PHE A 36 2.72 13.77 5.13
C PHE A 36 4.02 14.56 5.13
N ALA A 37 4.83 14.44 6.19
CA ALA A 37 6.25 14.78 6.12
C ALA A 37 6.93 13.93 5.04
N SER A 38 8.16 14.24 4.64
CA SER A 38 8.77 13.55 3.50
C SER A 38 10.22 13.12 3.81
N PRO A 39 10.45 11.82 4.03
CA PRO A 39 9.45 10.81 4.35
C PRO A 39 8.93 10.92 5.77
N ASP A 40 7.70 10.44 6.03
CA ASP A 40 7.17 10.16 7.36
C ASP A 40 7.35 8.68 7.70
N PHE A 41 7.40 8.32 9.00
CA PHE A 41 7.83 7.01 9.47
C PHE A 41 6.65 6.21 10.04
N GLY A 42 6.31 5.10 9.43
CA GLY A 42 5.21 4.24 9.84
C GLY A 42 5.60 2.78 10.00
N ILE A 43 4.82 2.05 10.78
CA ILE A 43 4.92 0.60 10.90
C ILE A 43 3.54 -0.05 10.96
N HIS A 44 3.41 -1.22 10.34
CA HIS A 44 2.19 -2.02 10.40
C HIS A 44 2.24 -2.90 11.66
N ALA A 45 1.22 -2.77 12.52
CA ALA A 45 1.04 -3.53 13.76
C ALA A 45 -0.37 -4.12 13.83
N PHE A 46 -0.59 -5.07 14.75
CA PHE A 46 -1.83 -5.83 14.91
C PHE A 46 -2.42 -5.62 16.29
N LEU A 47 -3.08 -4.47 16.49
CA LEU A 47 -3.61 -4.01 17.79
C LEU A 47 -4.99 -4.61 18.12
N TRP A 48 -5.53 -5.44 17.22
CA TRP A 48 -6.94 -5.84 17.21
C TRP A 48 -7.33 -6.83 18.31
N TRP A 49 -6.42 -7.76 18.69
CA TRP A 49 -6.81 -8.94 19.43
C TRP A 49 -6.57 -8.88 20.93
N LYS A 50 -5.44 -8.34 21.37
CA LYS A 50 -4.98 -8.38 22.75
C LYS A 50 -4.56 -7.01 23.27
N PRO A 51 -5.25 -6.47 24.30
CA PRO A 51 -4.90 -5.17 24.87
C PRO A 51 -3.46 -5.06 25.36
N ASP A 52 -2.95 -6.07 26.09
CA ASP A 52 -1.58 -6.04 26.60
C ASP A 52 -0.53 -6.03 25.48
N THR A 53 -0.77 -6.79 24.41
CA THR A 53 0.09 -6.79 23.21
C THR A 53 0.04 -5.44 22.53
N ALA A 54 -1.17 -4.87 22.36
CA ALA A 54 -1.34 -3.55 21.73
C ALA A 54 -0.58 -2.45 22.46
N LEU A 55 -0.65 -2.40 23.80
CA LEU A 55 0.08 -1.41 24.60
C LEU A 55 1.60 -1.58 24.48
N ARG A 56 2.09 -2.82 24.49
CA ARG A 56 3.51 -3.13 24.25
C ARG A 56 3.97 -2.62 22.90
N ASP A 57 3.20 -2.92 21.86
CA ASP A 57 3.58 -2.60 20.47
C ASP A 57 3.56 -1.08 20.24
N LEU A 58 2.59 -0.36 20.78
CA LEU A 58 2.57 1.11 20.74
C LEU A 58 3.78 1.72 21.46
N GLN A 59 4.22 1.13 22.58
CA GLN A 59 5.43 1.56 23.27
C GLN A 59 6.68 1.30 22.40
N LEU A 60 6.79 0.14 21.76
CA LEU A 60 7.90 -0.17 20.86
C LEU A 60 7.96 0.80 19.66
N ILE A 61 6.80 1.18 19.10
CA ILE A 61 6.72 2.15 18.00
C ILE A 61 7.26 3.52 18.46
N ASN A 62 6.83 3.98 19.64
CA ASN A 62 7.34 5.22 20.21
C ASN A 62 8.84 5.17 20.51
N ASP A 63 9.32 4.06 21.09
CA ASP A 63 10.75 3.88 21.42
C ASP A 63 11.63 3.86 20.17
N MET A 64 11.08 3.38 19.03
CA MET A 64 11.74 3.43 17.74
C MET A 64 11.74 4.84 17.12
N GLY A 65 10.94 5.77 17.66
CA GLY A 65 10.79 7.13 17.16
C GLY A 65 9.95 7.22 15.88
N PHE A 66 9.11 6.22 15.60
CA PHE A 66 8.14 6.27 14.53
C PHE A 66 6.89 7.01 15.01
N ASN A 67 6.18 7.65 14.09
CA ASN A 67 5.04 8.52 14.42
C ASN A 67 3.71 8.06 13.82
N TRP A 68 3.73 7.05 12.96
CA TRP A 68 2.54 6.45 12.37
C TRP A 68 2.45 4.94 12.66
N VAL A 69 1.26 4.49 13.02
CA VAL A 69 0.92 3.07 13.04
C VAL A 69 -0.16 2.77 12.00
N LYS A 70 0.06 1.73 11.20
CA LYS A 70 -0.93 1.20 10.27
C LYS A 70 -1.65 0.04 10.92
N GLN A 71 -3.00 0.04 10.86
CA GLN A 71 -3.86 -0.99 11.43
C GLN A 71 -5.00 -1.34 10.46
N LYS A 72 -5.33 -2.62 10.35
CA LYS A 72 -6.53 -3.08 9.64
C LYS A 72 -7.78 -2.76 10.44
N PHE A 73 -8.81 -2.24 9.77
CA PHE A 73 -10.18 -2.16 10.25
C PHE A 73 -11.07 -3.00 9.32
N PRO A 74 -11.11 -4.33 9.52
CA PRO A 74 -11.85 -5.21 8.63
C PRO A 74 -13.34 -4.90 8.68
N TRP A 75 -13.95 -4.59 7.54
CA TRP A 75 -15.38 -4.26 7.49
C TRP A 75 -16.24 -5.37 8.07
N ARG A 76 -15.88 -6.64 7.75
CA ARG A 76 -16.57 -7.84 8.27
C ARG A 76 -16.61 -7.92 9.79
N ASP A 77 -15.58 -7.46 10.47
CA ASP A 77 -15.49 -7.53 11.94
C ASP A 77 -16.20 -6.35 12.61
N ILE A 78 -16.49 -5.30 11.87
CA ILE A 78 -17.15 -4.08 12.36
C ILE A 78 -18.65 -4.08 12.05
N GLU A 79 -19.05 -4.47 10.84
CA GLU A 79 -20.44 -4.50 10.36
C GLU A 79 -20.81 -5.89 9.82
N GLY A 80 -20.39 -6.94 10.54
CA GLY A 80 -20.48 -8.32 10.04
C GLY A 80 -21.86 -8.95 10.06
N ILE A 81 -22.76 -8.51 10.95
CA ILE A 81 -24.07 -9.15 11.17
C ILE A 81 -25.05 -8.75 10.06
N GLU A 82 -25.30 -7.46 9.91
CA GLU A 82 -26.18 -6.87 8.89
C GLU A 82 -25.85 -5.40 8.68
N LYS A 83 -26.24 -4.83 7.54
CA LYS A 83 -26.02 -3.44 7.20
C LYS A 83 -26.55 -2.48 8.27
N GLY A 84 -25.71 -1.55 8.74
CA GLY A 84 -26.04 -0.55 9.75
C GLY A 84 -25.85 -1.02 11.19
N GLN A 85 -25.49 -2.28 11.43
CA GLN A 85 -25.17 -2.80 12.77
C GLN A 85 -23.67 -2.88 12.99
N PHE A 86 -23.12 -1.88 13.66
CA PHE A 86 -21.68 -1.73 13.89
C PHE A 86 -21.28 -2.18 15.29
N ASP A 87 -20.19 -2.98 15.38
CA ASP A 87 -19.46 -3.25 16.61
C ASP A 87 -18.18 -2.37 16.64
N TRP A 88 -18.23 -1.32 17.44
CA TRP A 88 -17.13 -0.36 17.57
C TRP A 88 -16.16 -0.68 18.71
N TYR A 89 -16.38 -1.74 19.47
CA TYR A 89 -15.62 -2.01 20.70
C TYR A 89 -14.10 -2.04 20.48
N ARG A 90 -13.66 -2.76 19.45
CA ARG A 90 -12.22 -2.90 19.16
C ARG A 90 -11.65 -1.65 18.50
N THR A 91 -12.37 -1.06 17.57
CA THR A 91 -11.93 0.14 16.87
C THR A 91 -11.85 1.34 17.81
N ASP A 92 -12.81 1.50 18.74
CA ASP A 92 -12.75 2.52 19.79
C ASP A 92 -11.49 2.35 20.66
N TYR A 93 -11.24 1.12 21.11
CA TYR A 93 -10.06 0.80 21.90
C TYR A 93 -8.76 1.16 21.15
N ILE A 94 -8.63 0.75 19.89
CA ILE A 94 -7.43 1.02 19.09
C ILE A 94 -7.21 2.53 18.91
N VAL A 95 -8.24 3.26 18.51
CA VAL A 95 -8.14 4.72 18.30
C VAL A 95 -7.77 5.42 19.61
N ASP A 96 -8.39 5.03 20.73
CA ASP A 96 -8.10 5.60 22.04
C ASP A 96 -6.65 5.34 22.48
N GLU A 97 -6.12 4.12 22.30
CA GLU A 97 -4.77 3.79 22.73
C GLU A 97 -3.70 4.40 21.82
N VAL A 98 -3.92 4.46 20.50
CA VAL A 98 -3.02 5.14 19.57
C VAL A 98 -2.94 6.63 19.89
N GLU A 99 -4.08 7.29 20.16
CA GLU A 99 -4.14 8.70 20.54
C GLU A 99 -3.43 8.96 21.88
N LYS A 100 -3.66 8.12 22.90
CA LYS A 100 -2.95 8.19 24.19
C LYS A 100 -1.45 8.00 24.06
N ALA A 101 -1.01 7.15 23.12
CA ALA A 101 0.40 6.97 22.80
C ALA A 101 1.02 8.17 22.06
N GLY A 102 0.22 9.14 21.61
CA GLY A 102 0.67 10.30 20.83
C GLY A 102 1.04 9.95 19.39
N LEU A 103 0.62 8.79 18.89
CA LEU A 103 0.85 8.31 17.54
C LEU A 103 -0.30 8.73 16.61
N LYS A 104 0.00 8.75 15.31
CA LYS A 104 -0.99 8.94 14.24
C LYS A 104 -1.39 7.58 13.68
N LEU A 105 -2.64 7.47 13.22
CA LEU A 105 -3.21 6.21 12.75
C LEU A 105 -3.51 6.25 11.25
N VAL A 106 -2.98 5.26 10.53
CA VAL A 106 -3.45 4.88 9.18
C VAL A 106 -4.35 3.68 9.34
N VAL A 107 -5.58 3.78 8.87
CA VAL A 107 -6.54 2.67 8.90
C VAL A 107 -6.71 2.10 7.51
N ARG A 108 -6.50 0.78 7.37
CA ARG A 108 -6.84 0.04 6.14
C ARG A 108 -8.27 -0.48 6.24
N LEU A 109 -9.13 -0.07 5.30
CA LEU A 109 -10.50 -0.51 5.17
C LEU A 109 -10.57 -1.60 4.09
N ASP A 110 -10.84 -2.84 4.48
CA ASP A 110 -10.95 -4.00 3.59
C ASP A 110 -11.88 -5.08 4.18
N ARG A 111 -11.93 -6.26 3.57
CA ARG A 111 -12.63 -7.47 4.04
C ARG A 111 -14.14 -7.28 4.19
N GLN A 112 -14.84 -7.36 3.07
CA GLN A 112 -16.30 -7.25 3.01
C GLN A 112 -17.01 -8.25 3.95
N PRO A 113 -18.15 -7.89 4.56
CA PRO A 113 -18.99 -8.81 5.30
C PRO A 113 -19.77 -9.74 4.35
N PHE A 114 -20.13 -10.93 4.82
CA PHE A 114 -20.81 -11.94 4.02
C PHE A 114 -22.15 -11.49 3.45
N TRP A 115 -22.86 -10.60 4.16
CA TRP A 115 -24.15 -10.06 3.69
C TRP A 115 -23.99 -9.14 2.45
N SER A 116 -22.84 -8.55 2.24
CA SER A 116 -22.55 -7.67 1.11
C SER A 116 -21.95 -8.40 -0.10
N GLU A 117 -21.61 -9.69 0.02
CA GLU A 117 -20.99 -10.46 -1.05
C GLU A 117 -21.93 -10.69 -2.24
N PRO A 118 -21.42 -10.67 -3.48
CA PRO A 118 -22.19 -11.10 -4.64
C PRO A 118 -22.67 -12.55 -4.51
N LEU A 119 -23.91 -12.83 -4.89
CA LEU A 119 -24.50 -14.18 -4.76
C LEU A 119 -23.75 -15.27 -5.54
N ASP A 120 -23.04 -14.91 -6.58
CA ASP A 120 -22.22 -15.80 -7.41
C ASP A 120 -20.77 -15.92 -6.93
N ASN A 121 -20.40 -15.22 -5.84
CA ASN A 121 -19.03 -15.19 -5.30
C ASN A 121 -19.02 -15.03 -3.77
N GLN A 122 -19.65 -15.98 -3.09
CA GLN A 122 -19.77 -15.95 -1.63
C GLN A 122 -18.59 -16.63 -0.93
N TRP A 123 -18.40 -16.28 0.34
CA TRP A 123 -17.42 -16.86 1.25
C TRP A 123 -15.95 -16.57 0.87
N GLN A 124 -15.74 -15.41 0.25
CA GLN A 124 -14.37 -14.96 -0.05
C GLN A 124 -13.78 -14.25 1.17
N ASP A 125 -12.45 -14.41 1.34
CA ASP A 125 -11.76 -13.73 2.46
C ASP A 125 -11.70 -12.22 2.23
N ASN A 126 -11.38 -11.80 1.02
CA ASN A 126 -11.36 -10.39 0.63
C ASN A 126 -11.83 -10.24 -0.82
N GLY A 127 -12.91 -9.51 -1.05
CA GLY A 127 -13.48 -9.32 -2.38
C GLY A 127 -14.43 -8.12 -2.44
N PRO A 128 -14.68 -7.56 -3.62
CA PRO A 128 -15.57 -6.42 -3.76
C PRO A 128 -17.00 -6.80 -3.37
N PRO A 129 -17.76 -5.88 -2.73
CA PRO A 129 -19.17 -6.09 -2.42
C PRO A 129 -20.01 -6.15 -3.71
N ALA A 130 -21.22 -6.67 -3.60
CA ALA A 130 -22.20 -6.67 -4.69
C ALA A 130 -22.63 -5.26 -5.09
N ASP A 131 -22.77 -4.37 -4.13
CA ASP A 131 -23.06 -2.95 -4.32
C ASP A 131 -21.92 -2.11 -3.70
N PRO A 132 -21.14 -1.39 -4.51
CA PRO A 132 -20.10 -0.48 -4.00
C PRO A 132 -20.62 0.59 -3.04
N ALA A 133 -21.89 0.97 -3.12
CA ALA A 133 -22.48 1.95 -2.20
C ALA A 133 -22.49 1.47 -0.74
N ASP A 134 -22.62 0.15 -0.50
CA ASP A 134 -22.53 -0.42 0.84
C ASP A 134 -21.16 -0.19 1.48
N TYR A 135 -20.08 -0.28 0.68
CA TYR A 135 -18.73 0.04 1.13
C TYR A 135 -18.55 1.54 1.38
N GLY A 136 -19.14 2.39 0.54
CA GLY A 136 -19.17 3.84 0.77
C GLY A 136 -19.85 4.20 2.09
N ASP A 137 -20.99 3.58 2.42
CA ASP A 137 -21.70 3.79 3.69
C ASP A 137 -20.83 3.38 4.89
N PHE A 138 -20.14 2.23 4.80
CA PHE A 138 -19.18 1.80 5.81
C PHE A 138 -18.02 2.79 5.99
N CYS A 139 -17.36 3.20 4.90
CA CYS A 139 -16.28 4.19 4.94
C CYS A 139 -16.73 5.49 5.61
N GLY A 140 -17.93 5.98 5.27
CA GLY A 140 -18.52 7.17 5.86
C GLY A 140 -18.80 7.02 7.34
N ALA A 141 -19.34 5.88 7.77
CA ALA A 141 -19.63 5.61 9.19
C ALA A 141 -18.34 5.58 10.04
N VAL A 142 -17.26 4.96 9.54
CA VAL A 142 -15.95 4.97 10.21
C VAL A 142 -15.40 6.39 10.29
N ALA A 143 -15.42 7.15 9.20
CA ALA A 143 -14.89 8.51 9.16
C ALA A 143 -15.71 9.49 10.04
N GLU A 144 -17.03 9.34 10.08
CA GLU A 144 -17.88 10.15 10.96
C GLU A 144 -17.59 9.87 12.43
N ARG A 145 -17.46 8.58 12.81
CA ARG A 145 -17.19 8.18 14.19
C ARG A 145 -15.84 8.69 14.69
N TYR A 146 -14.82 8.63 13.87
CA TYR A 146 -13.45 8.96 14.26
C TYR A 146 -12.94 10.27 13.64
N ARG A 147 -13.86 11.19 13.32
CA ARG A 147 -13.52 12.48 12.71
C ARG A 147 -12.41 13.20 13.49
N GLY A 148 -11.31 13.54 12.76
CA GLY A 148 -10.16 14.24 13.33
C GLY A 148 -9.25 13.38 14.21
N ARG A 149 -9.54 12.07 14.38
CA ARG A 149 -8.77 11.14 15.22
C ARG A 149 -7.98 10.12 14.37
N ILE A 150 -8.51 9.70 13.23
CA ILE A 150 -7.79 8.91 12.24
C ILE A 150 -7.12 9.86 11.25
N GLY A 151 -5.81 9.77 11.11
CA GLY A 151 -5.03 10.67 10.25
C GLY A 151 -5.14 10.34 8.77
N ALA A 152 -5.22 9.05 8.43
CA ALA A 152 -5.29 8.61 7.04
C ALA A 152 -6.07 7.28 6.89
N TYR A 153 -6.71 7.12 5.74
CA TYR A 153 -7.45 5.92 5.34
C TYR A 153 -6.83 5.30 4.09
N GLN A 154 -6.41 4.05 4.17
CA GLN A 154 -6.07 3.23 3.00
C GLN A 154 -7.33 2.52 2.52
N VAL A 155 -7.72 2.76 1.27
CA VAL A 155 -8.91 2.18 0.65
C VAL A 155 -8.54 0.88 -0.05
N TRP A 156 -8.86 -0.27 0.57
CA TRP A 156 -8.55 -1.62 0.10
C TRP A 156 -7.06 -1.98 0.18
N ASN A 157 -6.73 -3.23 -0.27
CA ASN A 157 -5.37 -3.77 -0.36
C ASN A 157 -5.19 -4.58 -1.63
N GLU A 158 -4.10 -4.41 -2.35
CA GLU A 158 -3.65 -5.20 -3.50
C GLU A 158 -4.75 -5.65 -4.49
N PRO A 159 -5.67 -4.77 -4.94
CA PRO A 159 -6.78 -5.16 -5.83
C PRO A 159 -6.31 -5.64 -7.20
N ASN A 160 -5.02 -5.56 -7.47
CA ASN A 160 -4.37 -6.12 -8.66
C ASN A 160 -4.01 -7.61 -8.52
N LEU A 161 -4.38 -8.26 -7.39
CA LEU A 161 -4.27 -9.70 -7.14
C LEU A 161 -5.67 -10.30 -6.93
N ASP A 162 -5.94 -11.47 -7.53
CA ASP A 162 -7.23 -12.14 -7.41
C ASP A 162 -7.58 -12.53 -5.96
N ARG A 163 -6.60 -12.94 -5.16
CA ARG A 163 -6.76 -13.28 -3.74
C ARG A 163 -7.26 -12.11 -2.88
N GLU A 164 -7.01 -10.88 -3.31
CA GLU A 164 -7.48 -9.65 -2.67
C GLU A 164 -8.71 -9.07 -3.38
N TRP A 165 -9.21 -9.77 -4.42
CA TRP A 165 -10.33 -9.35 -5.25
C TRP A 165 -11.42 -10.42 -5.37
N GLY A 166 -11.56 -11.29 -4.38
CA GLY A 166 -12.59 -12.33 -4.32
C GLY A 166 -12.35 -13.47 -5.32
N LEU A 167 -11.09 -13.82 -5.59
CA LEU A 167 -10.66 -14.78 -6.59
C LEU A 167 -11.17 -14.46 -8.02
N ARG A 168 -11.53 -13.19 -8.27
CA ARG A 168 -11.90 -12.66 -9.58
C ARG A 168 -10.69 -12.04 -10.26
N PRO A 169 -10.66 -11.97 -11.59
CA PRO A 169 -9.62 -11.22 -12.28
C PRO A 169 -9.55 -9.78 -11.79
N PRO A 170 -8.35 -9.22 -11.58
CA PRO A 170 -8.18 -7.82 -11.21
C PRO A 170 -8.89 -6.87 -12.19
N ASP A 171 -9.61 -5.89 -11.65
CA ASP A 171 -10.40 -4.93 -12.42
C ASP A 171 -10.17 -3.49 -11.91
N PRO A 172 -9.32 -2.70 -12.60
CA PRO A 172 -9.03 -1.33 -12.18
C PRO A 172 -10.24 -0.39 -12.28
N VAL A 173 -11.22 -0.69 -13.15
CA VAL A 173 -12.45 0.11 -13.26
C VAL A 173 -13.34 -0.12 -12.06
N ALA A 174 -13.58 -1.38 -11.70
CA ALA A 174 -14.37 -1.74 -10.52
C ALA A 174 -13.70 -1.26 -9.22
N TYR A 175 -12.37 -1.35 -9.11
CA TYR A 175 -11.67 -0.77 -7.98
C TYR A 175 -11.80 0.77 -7.93
N THR A 176 -11.73 1.46 -9.06
CA THR A 176 -11.91 2.92 -9.10
C THR A 176 -13.29 3.33 -8.61
N GLU A 177 -14.36 2.59 -8.94
CA GLU A 177 -15.69 2.86 -8.39
C GLU A 177 -15.73 2.64 -6.86
N LEU A 178 -15.08 1.60 -6.35
CA LEU A 178 -14.97 1.35 -4.91
C LEU A 178 -14.21 2.49 -4.20
N LEU A 179 -13.09 2.92 -4.77
CA LEU A 179 -12.28 4.05 -4.28
C LEU A 179 -13.11 5.34 -4.24
N LYS A 180 -13.85 5.62 -5.31
CA LYS A 180 -14.68 6.83 -5.45
C LYS A 180 -15.79 6.92 -4.39
N VAL A 181 -16.53 5.84 -4.15
CA VAL A 181 -17.60 5.87 -3.13
C VAL A 181 -17.02 6.03 -1.74
N CYS A 182 -15.92 5.35 -1.41
CA CYS A 182 -15.23 5.45 -0.13
C CYS A 182 -14.63 6.85 0.08
N TYR A 183 -13.87 7.38 -0.88
CA TYR A 183 -13.32 8.74 -0.86
C TYR A 183 -14.40 9.79 -0.60
N THR A 184 -15.47 9.74 -1.40
CA THR A 184 -16.57 10.71 -1.31
C THR A 184 -17.21 10.69 0.08
N ALA A 185 -17.44 9.50 0.63
CA ALA A 185 -18.03 9.34 1.95
C ALA A 185 -17.09 9.81 3.08
N ILE A 186 -15.79 9.45 3.00
CA ILE A 186 -14.78 9.92 3.97
C ILE A 186 -14.70 11.44 3.94
N LYS A 187 -14.54 12.05 2.76
CA LYS A 187 -14.41 13.52 2.65
C LYS A 187 -15.68 14.27 3.06
N ALA A 188 -16.86 13.70 2.90
CA ALA A 188 -18.10 14.25 3.43
C ALA A 188 -18.15 14.21 4.96
N ALA A 189 -17.67 13.14 5.57
CA ALA A 189 -17.65 12.95 7.01
C ALA A 189 -16.48 13.70 7.69
N ASP A 190 -15.27 13.58 7.15
CA ASP A 190 -14.04 14.22 7.64
C ASP A 190 -13.24 14.83 6.49
N PRO A 191 -13.47 16.10 6.13
CA PRO A 191 -12.77 16.74 5.02
C PRO A 191 -11.24 16.85 5.18
N ALA A 192 -10.74 16.77 6.42
CA ALA A 192 -9.32 16.88 6.73
C ALA A 192 -8.58 15.55 6.65
N ALA A 193 -9.29 14.42 6.67
CA ALA A 193 -8.69 13.09 6.60
C ALA A 193 -7.97 12.87 5.26
N ILE A 194 -6.80 12.25 5.32
CA ILE A 194 -6.03 11.86 4.14
C ILE A 194 -6.59 10.53 3.60
N VAL A 195 -6.92 10.47 2.32
CA VAL A 195 -7.34 9.24 1.65
C VAL A 195 -6.22 8.73 0.76
N ILE A 196 -5.75 7.53 1.04
CA ILE A 196 -4.69 6.84 0.31
C ILE A 196 -5.36 5.73 -0.54
N SER A 197 -5.03 5.62 -1.81
CA SER A 197 -5.47 4.47 -2.62
C SER A 197 -4.90 3.16 -2.08
N ALA A 198 -5.35 2.01 -2.59
CA ALA A 198 -4.73 0.73 -2.24
C ALA A 198 -3.24 0.70 -2.57
N GLY A 199 -2.44 0.07 -1.71
CA GLY A 199 -1.10 -0.35 -2.09
C GLY A 199 -1.19 -1.45 -3.14
N LEU A 200 -0.68 -1.20 -4.34
CA LEU A 200 -0.64 -2.21 -5.39
C LEU A 200 0.54 -3.15 -5.15
N ALA A 201 0.32 -4.45 -5.36
CA ALA A 201 1.39 -5.45 -5.28
C ALA A 201 2.30 -5.36 -6.51
N PRO A 202 3.62 -5.20 -6.35
CA PRO A 202 4.53 -5.23 -7.48
C PRO A 202 4.58 -6.64 -8.09
N THR A 203 4.24 -6.74 -9.37
CA THR A 203 4.24 -8.02 -10.08
C THR A 203 4.36 -7.84 -11.59
N GLY A 204 5.06 -8.76 -12.24
CA GLY A 204 5.08 -8.86 -13.70
C GLY A 204 4.03 -9.82 -14.27
N THR A 205 3.23 -10.48 -13.42
CA THR A 205 2.21 -11.43 -13.86
C THR A 205 1.03 -10.70 -14.47
N ASP A 206 0.69 -11.03 -15.72
CA ASP A 206 -0.48 -10.52 -16.44
C ASP A 206 -1.40 -11.69 -16.80
N SER A 207 -2.35 -11.97 -15.92
CA SER A 207 -3.25 -13.12 -16.01
C SER A 207 -4.57 -12.85 -15.31
N THR A 208 -5.43 -13.86 -15.16
CA THR A 208 -6.63 -13.78 -14.33
C THR A 208 -6.34 -13.74 -12.84
N GLN A 209 -5.12 -14.08 -12.41
CA GLN A 209 -4.73 -14.13 -11.00
C GLN A 209 -4.06 -12.83 -10.55
N ALA A 210 -3.37 -12.13 -11.44
CA ALA A 210 -2.69 -10.89 -11.13
C ALA A 210 -2.57 -9.99 -12.36
N MET A 211 -2.53 -8.68 -12.15
CA MET A 211 -2.25 -7.68 -13.16
C MET A 211 -1.02 -6.87 -12.72
N PRO A 212 -0.05 -6.60 -13.63
CA PRO A 212 1.06 -5.71 -13.30
C PRO A 212 0.57 -4.39 -12.72
N ASP A 213 1.21 -3.94 -11.63
CA ASP A 213 0.82 -2.74 -10.90
C ASP A 213 0.84 -1.47 -11.76
N GLU A 214 1.81 -1.32 -12.65
CA GLU A 214 1.83 -0.22 -13.64
C GLU A 214 0.59 -0.25 -14.56
N LYS A 215 0.21 -1.43 -15.04
CA LYS A 215 -0.97 -1.62 -15.89
C LYS A 215 -2.26 -1.34 -15.13
N PHE A 216 -2.33 -1.80 -13.88
CA PHE A 216 -3.48 -1.56 -13.02
C PHE A 216 -3.62 -0.07 -12.69
N LEU A 217 -2.53 0.60 -12.35
CA LEU A 217 -2.50 2.04 -12.07
C LEU A 217 -2.91 2.86 -13.29
N GLN A 218 -2.42 2.53 -14.50
CA GLN A 218 -2.89 3.21 -15.71
C GLN A 218 -4.40 2.99 -15.93
N GLY A 219 -4.89 1.78 -15.71
CA GLY A 219 -6.33 1.49 -15.78
C GLY A 219 -7.16 2.26 -14.75
N MET A 220 -6.63 2.53 -13.57
CA MET A 220 -7.26 3.42 -12.59
C MET A 220 -7.35 4.86 -13.12
N TYR A 221 -6.27 5.40 -13.69
CA TYR A 221 -6.28 6.73 -14.30
C TYR A 221 -7.24 6.82 -15.48
N ASP A 222 -7.27 5.83 -16.36
CA ASP A 222 -8.20 5.75 -17.50
C ASP A 222 -9.67 5.69 -17.03
N ALA A 223 -9.93 5.14 -15.84
CA ALA A 223 -11.23 5.11 -15.19
C ALA A 223 -11.55 6.38 -14.38
N GLY A 224 -10.64 7.37 -14.32
CA GLY A 224 -10.86 8.66 -13.66
C GLY A 224 -10.56 8.65 -12.15
N ALA A 225 -9.64 7.80 -11.68
CA ALA A 225 -9.29 7.70 -10.26
C ALA A 225 -8.62 8.96 -9.69
N ALA A 226 -8.03 9.82 -10.53
CA ALA A 226 -7.25 10.98 -10.10
C ALA A 226 -7.95 11.87 -9.07
N ASP A 227 -9.27 12.05 -9.15
CA ASP A 227 -10.04 12.91 -8.24
C ASP A 227 -10.41 12.22 -6.91
N TYR A 228 -10.05 10.95 -6.71
CA TYR A 228 -10.58 10.15 -5.60
C TYR A 228 -9.51 9.54 -4.68
N PHE A 229 -8.32 10.13 -4.65
CA PHE A 229 -7.31 9.91 -3.61
C PHE A 229 -6.47 11.19 -3.41
N ASP A 230 -6.01 11.42 -2.18
CA ASP A 230 -5.09 12.51 -1.86
C ASP A 230 -3.63 12.07 -2.04
N VAL A 231 -3.34 10.78 -1.83
CA VAL A 231 -2.02 10.17 -1.88
C VAL A 231 -2.11 8.82 -2.59
N LEU A 232 -1.19 8.53 -3.50
CA LEU A 232 -1.10 7.23 -4.14
C LEU A 232 -0.51 6.19 -3.20
N GLY A 233 -1.20 5.09 -2.95
CA GLY A 233 -0.69 3.93 -2.22
C GLY A 233 0.09 2.98 -3.12
N VAL A 234 1.24 2.51 -2.65
CA VAL A 234 2.06 1.50 -3.30
C VAL A 234 2.60 0.51 -2.26
N ASN A 235 2.87 -0.74 -2.66
CA ASN A 235 3.66 -1.69 -1.87
C ASN A 235 5.05 -1.82 -2.51
N ALA A 236 6.09 -1.85 -1.72
CA ALA A 236 7.47 -1.87 -2.19
C ALA A 236 8.34 -2.81 -1.34
N PRO A 237 8.08 -4.12 -1.36
CA PRO A 237 9.01 -5.09 -0.78
C PRO A 237 10.32 -5.03 -1.57
N GLY A 238 11.45 -5.10 -0.86
CA GLY A 238 12.77 -4.98 -1.50
C GLY A 238 13.23 -6.26 -2.17
N TYR A 239 12.54 -7.38 -1.94
CA TYR A 239 12.95 -8.71 -2.37
C TYR A 239 14.41 -8.99 -1.99
N LYS A 240 15.27 -9.35 -2.95
CA LYS A 240 16.69 -9.64 -2.72
C LYS A 240 17.60 -8.43 -2.95
N ALA A 241 17.12 -7.43 -3.67
CA ALA A 241 17.91 -6.30 -4.11
C ALA A 241 18.17 -5.28 -2.96
N PRO A 242 19.37 -4.69 -2.91
CA PRO A 242 19.59 -3.55 -2.02
C PRO A 242 18.69 -2.36 -2.42
N PRO A 243 18.33 -1.48 -1.46
CA PRO A 243 17.33 -0.45 -1.73
C PRO A 243 17.73 0.57 -2.81
N GLU A 244 19.02 0.77 -3.06
CA GLU A 244 19.49 1.69 -4.10
C GLU A 244 19.49 1.09 -5.51
N LEU A 245 19.30 -0.23 -5.64
CA LEU A 245 19.31 -0.88 -6.94
C LEU A 245 18.18 -0.33 -7.82
N SER A 246 18.53 0.09 -9.03
CA SER A 246 17.52 0.62 -9.97
C SER A 246 16.63 -0.50 -10.54
N PRO A 247 15.39 -0.18 -10.97
CA PRO A 247 14.54 -1.14 -11.65
C PRO A 247 15.16 -1.79 -12.87
N VAL A 248 16.03 -1.07 -13.59
CA VAL A 248 16.75 -1.62 -14.76
C VAL A 248 17.78 -2.66 -14.33
N GLU A 249 18.52 -2.42 -13.24
CA GLU A 249 19.48 -3.39 -12.72
C GLU A 249 18.80 -4.64 -12.16
N ALA A 250 17.57 -4.50 -11.61
CA ALA A 250 16.78 -5.63 -11.11
C ALA A 250 16.30 -6.60 -12.19
N GLU A 251 16.39 -6.23 -13.48
CA GLU A 251 16.14 -7.15 -14.60
C GLU A 251 17.23 -8.23 -14.73
N ALA A 252 18.33 -8.13 -13.98
CA ALA A 252 19.32 -9.20 -13.91
C ALA A 252 18.76 -10.44 -13.21
N GLU A 253 19.13 -11.65 -13.70
CA GLU A 253 18.65 -12.94 -13.19
C GLU A 253 18.91 -13.12 -11.69
N GLU A 254 20.01 -12.59 -11.17
CA GLU A 254 20.37 -12.69 -9.75
C GLU A 254 19.36 -11.99 -8.82
N TYR A 255 18.59 -11.00 -9.32
CA TYR A 255 17.57 -10.26 -8.59
C TYR A 255 16.13 -10.70 -8.94
N GLY A 256 15.98 -11.74 -9.78
CA GLY A 256 14.66 -12.28 -10.15
C GLY A 256 14.23 -11.95 -11.58
N GLY A 257 14.94 -11.10 -12.31
CA GLY A 257 14.72 -10.85 -13.74
C GLY A 257 13.57 -9.90 -14.05
N GLY A 258 13.15 -9.06 -13.11
CA GLY A 258 12.04 -8.12 -13.32
C GLY A 258 12.21 -6.82 -12.56
N ARG A 259 11.79 -5.70 -13.17
CA ARG A 259 11.85 -4.34 -12.63
C ARG A 259 11.14 -4.23 -11.27
N TRP A 260 10.01 -4.93 -11.13
CA TRP A 260 9.17 -4.96 -9.92
C TRP A 260 9.84 -5.62 -8.71
N PHE A 261 11.01 -6.23 -8.86
CA PHE A 261 11.81 -6.77 -7.75
C PHE A 261 12.74 -5.74 -7.10
N ALA A 262 12.78 -4.51 -7.59
CA ALA A 262 13.51 -3.43 -6.96
C ALA A 262 12.62 -2.63 -5.99
N PHE A 263 13.15 -2.27 -4.83
CA PHE A 263 12.51 -1.27 -3.96
C PHE A 263 12.22 0.04 -4.72
N ARG A 264 13.13 0.46 -5.59
CA ARG A 264 12.99 1.65 -6.44
C ARG A 264 11.96 1.52 -7.57
N HIS A 265 11.28 0.38 -7.73
CA HIS A 265 10.14 0.27 -8.66
C HIS A 265 9.03 1.31 -8.37
N VAL A 266 8.96 1.82 -7.16
CA VAL A 266 8.14 2.99 -6.81
C VAL A 266 8.37 4.18 -7.75
N GLU A 267 9.58 4.35 -8.31
CA GLU A 267 9.91 5.40 -9.27
C GLU A 267 9.18 5.21 -10.62
N ASP A 268 8.96 3.96 -11.05
CA ASP A 268 8.18 3.67 -12.25
C ASP A 268 6.71 4.06 -12.07
N LEU A 269 6.11 3.73 -10.91
CA LEU A 269 4.75 4.15 -10.56
C LEU A 269 4.65 5.67 -10.40
N ARG A 270 5.66 6.31 -9.80
CA ARG A 270 5.74 7.77 -9.71
C ARG A 270 5.80 8.43 -11.07
N ALA A 271 6.60 7.90 -11.99
CA ALA A 271 6.69 8.40 -13.36
C ALA A 271 5.34 8.31 -14.10
N LEU A 272 4.62 7.19 -13.91
CA LEU A 272 3.28 7.01 -14.45
C LEU A 272 2.29 8.04 -13.87
N MET A 273 2.34 8.29 -12.57
CA MET A 273 1.56 9.30 -11.88
C MET A 273 1.83 10.71 -12.45
N VAL A 274 3.10 11.08 -12.64
CA VAL A 274 3.50 12.36 -13.26
C VAL A 274 2.97 12.45 -14.70
N ALA A 275 3.08 11.38 -15.49
CA ALA A 275 2.61 11.34 -16.87
C ALA A 275 1.07 11.52 -16.98
N ASN A 276 0.32 11.14 -15.95
CA ASN A 276 -1.13 11.34 -15.86
C ASN A 276 -1.53 12.68 -15.21
N GLY A 277 -0.58 13.60 -14.96
CA GLY A 277 -0.84 14.95 -14.43
C GLY A 277 -0.97 15.04 -12.91
N ASP A 278 -0.77 13.92 -12.19
CA ASP A 278 -0.91 13.84 -10.73
C ASP A 278 0.41 14.05 -9.98
N GLY A 279 1.41 14.63 -10.64
CA GLY A 279 2.73 14.89 -10.04
C GLY A 279 2.72 15.79 -8.80
N HIS A 280 1.61 16.49 -8.54
CA HIS A 280 1.42 17.33 -7.35
C HIS A 280 1.02 16.56 -6.09
N LYS A 281 0.66 15.26 -6.18
CA LYS A 281 0.33 14.43 -5.03
C LYS A 281 1.54 13.65 -4.52
N GLN A 282 1.51 13.26 -3.26
CA GLN A 282 2.52 12.37 -2.67
C GLN A 282 2.21 10.90 -2.97
N VAL A 283 3.22 10.06 -2.77
CA VAL A 283 3.14 8.59 -2.74
C VAL A 283 3.33 8.13 -1.30
N ALA A 284 2.59 7.11 -0.88
CA ALA A 284 2.80 6.40 0.37
C ALA A 284 3.16 4.94 0.10
N ILE A 285 4.31 4.50 0.59
CA ILE A 285 4.63 3.07 0.65
C ILE A 285 3.89 2.48 1.85
N LEU A 286 2.93 1.62 1.57
CA LEU A 286 2.05 1.05 2.59
C LEU A 286 2.55 -0.27 3.16
N GLU A 287 3.45 -0.94 2.46
CA GLU A 287 4.16 -2.14 2.90
C GLU A 287 5.56 -2.17 2.27
N MET A 288 6.59 -2.11 3.11
CA MET A 288 7.97 -2.31 2.69
C MET A 288 8.74 -3.17 3.69
N GLY A 289 9.65 -3.97 3.18
CA GLY A 289 10.50 -4.83 3.98
C GLY A 289 11.36 -5.77 3.15
N TRP A 290 12.22 -6.50 3.82
CA TRP A 290 13.00 -7.62 3.30
C TRP A 290 12.75 -8.82 4.20
N THR A 291 12.45 -9.98 3.62
CA THR A 291 12.23 -11.20 4.41
C THR A 291 13.53 -11.92 4.74
N VAL A 292 13.53 -12.56 5.91
CA VAL A 292 14.60 -13.49 6.33
C VAL A 292 14.12 -14.96 6.22
N ASP A 293 13.12 -15.22 5.38
CA ASP A 293 12.45 -16.51 5.24
C ASP A 293 13.24 -17.48 4.33
N GLU A 294 14.05 -18.30 4.93
CA GLU A 294 14.74 -19.41 4.25
C GLU A 294 13.92 -20.72 4.25
N VAL A 295 12.71 -20.72 4.86
CA VAL A 295 11.91 -21.93 5.09
C VAL A 295 10.88 -22.15 3.98
N HIS A 296 10.15 -21.10 3.60
CA HIS A 296 9.09 -21.20 2.60
C HIS A 296 9.66 -21.04 1.20
N PRO A 297 9.45 -22.01 0.29
CA PRO A 297 10.11 -22.00 -1.04
C PRO A 297 9.81 -20.75 -1.88
N ASP A 298 8.61 -20.18 -1.73
CA ASP A 298 8.18 -18.99 -2.49
C ASP A 298 8.92 -17.73 -2.05
N TYR A 299 9.53 -17.71 -0.86
CA TYR A 299 10.25 -16.57 -0.28
C TYR A 299 11.76 -16.80 -0.18
N ALA A 300 12.21 -18.05 0.01
CA ALA A 300 13.60 -18.40 0.23
C ALA A 300 14.56 -17.92 -0.88
N TRP A 301 14.09 -17.80 -2.12
CA TRP A 301 14.92 -17.35 -3.24
C TRP A 301 15.34 -15.88 -3.11
N HIS A 302 14.59 -15.07 -2.38
CA HIS A 302 14.89 -13.64 -2.16
C HIS A 302 15.11 -13.28 -0.68
N ALA A 303 15.19 -14.28 0.18
CA ALA A 303 15.52 -14.06 1.57
C ALA A 303 16.91 -13.44 1.73
N VAL A 304 17.02 -12.54 2.71
CA VAL A 304 18.28 -11.96 3.16
C VAL A 304 18.55 -12.38 4.61
N ASP A 305 19.77 -12.21 5.11
CA ASP A 305 20.01 -12.40 6.55
C ASP A 305 19.50 -11.22 7.38
N GLU A 306 19.37 -11.41 8.71
CA GLU A 306 18.85 -10.37 9.62
C GLU A 306 19.71 -9.11 9.64
N ALA A 307 21.03 -9.22 9.45
CA ALA A 307 21.91 -8.05 9.38
C ALA A 307 21.69 -7.25 8.09
N THR A 308 21.48 -7.94 6.98
CA THR A 308 21.13 -7.34 5.70
C THR A 308 19.74 -6.72 5.74
N GLN A 309 18.73 -7.38 6.36
CA GLN A 309 17.40 -6.80 6.58
C GLN A 309 17.51 -5.46 7.33
N ALA A 310 18.30 -5.43 8.40
CA ALA A 310 18.52 -4.23 9.20
C ALA A 310 19.20 -3.10 8.40
N ASP A 311 20.27 -3.41 7.67
CA ASP A 311 20.99 -2.46 6.82
C ASP A 311 20.08 -1.90 5.71
N TYR A 312 19.35 -2.78 5.02
CA TYR A 312 18.51 -2.39 3.88
C TYR A 312 17.33 -1.51 4.29
N LEU A 313 16.69 -1.80 5.43
CA LEU A 313 15.59 -0.98 5.93
C LEU A 313 16.06 0.45 6.28
N VAL A 314 17.19 0.60 6.93
CA VAL A 314 17.77 1.93 7.23
C VAL A 314 18.11 2.68 5.94
N ARG A 315 18.79 2.01 5.01
CA ARG A 315 19.19 2.62 3.74
C ARG A 315 17.99 2.96 2.84
N ALA A 316 16.90 2.21 2.91
CA ALA A 316 15.66 2.54 2.21
C ALA A 316 15.09 3.89 2.65
N TYR A 317 15.02 4.15 3.96
CA TYR A 317 14.61 5.47 4.48
C TYR A 317 15.59 6.57 4.09
N GLN A 318 16.90 6.31 4.21
CA GLN A 318 17.94 7.27 3.82
C GLN A 318 17.88 7.59 2.33
N TYR A 319 17.68 6.59 1.48
CA TYR A 319 17.53 6.79 0.05
C TYR A 319 16.30 7.66 -0.27
N ALA A 320 15.16 7.36 0.32
CA ALA A 320 13.94 8.13 0.14
C ALA A 320 14.14 9.60 0.60
N ALA A 321 14.77 9.82 1.76
CA ALA A 321 15.08 11.16 2.26
C ALA A 321 16.01 11.95 1.33
N ALA A 322 16.98 11.29 0.71
CA ALA A 322 17.95 11.91 -0.18
C ALA A 322 17.42 12.17 -1.59
N HIS A 323 16.55 11.30 -2.13
CA HIS A 323 16.21 11.27 -3.56
C HIS A 323 14.73 11.47 -3.88
N TRP A 324 13.81 11.22 -2.90
CA TRP A 324 12.37 11.19 -3.17
C TRP A 324 11.58 12.33 -2.52
N ARG A 325 12.26 13.24 -1.82
CA ARG A 325 11.64 14.48 -1.34
C ARG A 325 11.28 15.39 -2.51
N PRO A 326 10.12 16.09 -2.46
CA PRO A 326 9.07 16.06 -1.45
C PRO A 326 7.92 15.06 -1.75
N TRP A 327 8.03 14.25 -2.83
CA TRP A 327 6.92 13.45 -3.32
C TRP A 327 6.72 12.13 -2.55
N MET A 328 7.74 11.61 -1.85
CA MET A 328 7.54 10.48 -0.94
C MET A 328 6.97 11.01 0.39
N GLY A 329 5.74 10.61 0.71
CA GLY A 329 5.08 10.96 1.95
C GLY A 329 5.38 9.97 3.07
N LEU A 330 4.50 9.01 3.28
CA LEU A 330 4.62 8.00 4.33
C LEU A 330 5.32 6.73 3.83
N MET A 331 6.18 6.14 4.67
CA MET A 331 6.77 4.83 4.44
C MET A 331 6.44 3.92 5.62
N VAL A 332 5.77 2.78 5.35
CA VAL A 332 5.31 1.83 6.36
C VAL A 332 6.13 0.54 6.29
N THR A 333 6.94 0.32 7.32
CA THR A 333 7.69 -0.94 7.49
C THR A 333 6.75 -2.08 7.90
N ILE A 334 6.96 -3.28 7.41
CA ILE A 334 6.31 -4.52 7.82
C ILE A 334 7.30 -5.37 8.60
N TYR A 335 6.94 -5.97 9.79
CA TYR A 335 5.81 -5.82 10.70
C TYR A 335 6.29 -5.72 12.15
N ILE A 336 5.44 -5.20 13.08
CA ILE A 336 5.42 -5.79 14.42
C ILE A 336 4.48 -6.98 14.31
N ALA A 337 4.96 -8.19 14.64
CA ALA A 337 4.24 -9.44 14.36
C ALA A 337 2.89 -9.50 15.10
N ASP A 338 1.88 -10.08 14.42
CA ASP A 338 0.67 -10.53 15.12
C ASP A 338 1.05 -11.61 16.16
N TRP A 339 0.38 -11.60 17.30
CA TRP A 339 0.67 -12.50 18.41
C TRP A 339 0.40 -13.99 18.08
N GLU A 340 -0.39 -14.27 17.03
CA GLU A 340 -0.70 -15.63 16.58
C GLU A 340 0.35 -16.20 15.62
N TRP A 341 1.17 -15.35 15.00
CA TRP A 341 2.14 -15.82 14.02
C TRP A 341 3.23 -16.69 14.61
N THR A 342 3.57 -17.70 13.85
CA THR A 342 4.62 -18.70 14.17
C THR A 342 5.58 -18.79 12.98
N PRO A 343 6.71 -19.49 13.10
CA PRO A 343 7.60 -19.74 11.96
C PRO A 343 6.97 -20.50 10.78
N ASP A 344 5.75 -21.05 10.95
CA ASP A 344 4.99 -21.64 9.84
C ASP A 344 4.25 -20.59 9.00
N ASP A 345 4.20 -19.34 9.48
CA ASP A 345 3.58 -18.19 8.78
C ASP A 345 4.68 -17.35 8.13
N GLU A 346 4.56 -17.09 6.81
CA GLU A 346 5.58 -16.33 6.07
C GLU A 346 5.75 -14.90 6.61
N GLN A 347 4.67 -14.27 7.10
CA GLN A 347 4.69 -12.92 7.67
C GLN A 347 5.58 -12.80 8.91
N TRP A 348 5.74 -13.89 9.67
CA TRP A 348 6.64 -13.95 10.82
C TRP A 348 8.09 -13.59 10.44
N TRP A 349 8.51 -13.96 9.23
CA TRP A 349 9.88 -13.76 8.74
C TRP A 349 10.14 -12.35 8.20
N TRP A 350 9.08 -11.62 7.86
CA TRP A 350 9.16 -10.20 7.51
C TRP A 350 9.24 -9.30 8.74
N SER A 351 8.77 -9.78 9.89
CA SER A 351 8.62 -8.98 11.10
C SER A 351 9.97 -8.52 11.66
N ILE A 352 10.02 -7.28 12.15
CA ILE A 352 11.18 -6.72 12.86
C ILE A 352 11.05 -6.83 14.39
N VAL A 353 9.84 -7.17 14.86
CA VAL A 353 9.56 -7.54 16.25
C VAL A 353 8.72 -8.81 16.24
N LEU A 354 9.14 -9.82 17.00
CA LEU A 354 8.47 -11.11 17.08
C LEU A 354 7.18 -11.07 17.93
N PRO A 355 6.30 -12.08 17.85
CA PRO A 355 5.03 -12.12 18.59
C PRO A 355 5.14 -11.95 20.10
N ASP A 356 6.25 -12.41 20.69
CA ASP A 356 6.53 -12.24 22.13
C ASP A 356 7.08 -10.86 22.51
N GLY A 357 7.29 -9.98 21.54
CA GLY A 357 7.86 -8.65 21.70
C GLY A 357 9.39 -8.59 21.59
N THR A 358 10.03 -9.70 21.24
CA THR A 358 11.50 -9.73 21.05
C THR A 358 11.87 -8.95 19.78
N PRO A 359 12.70 -7.89 19.86
CA PRO A 359 13.19 -7.18 18.69
C PRO A 359 14.16 -8.04 17.87
N ARG A 360 14.12 -7.90 16.56
CA ARG A 360 15.19 -8.33 15.65
C ARG A 360 16.20 -7.19 15.43
N PRO A 361 17.41 -7.47 14.89
CA PRO A 361 18.41 -6.41 14.59
C PRO A 361 17.86 -5.22 13.80
N ALA A 362 16.89 -5.45 12.92
CA ALA A 362 16.24 -4.41 12.14
C ALA A 362 15.49 -3.37 12.99
N TYR A 363 14.87 -3.79 14.10
CA TYR A 363 14.21 -2.85 15.02
C TYR A 363 15.22 -1.90 15.67
N ASP A 364 16.33 -2.44 16.18
CA ASP A 364 17.37 -1.64 16.83
C ASP A 364 18.02 -0.67 15.82
N ALA A 365 18.30 -1.14 14.62
CA ALA A 365 18.86 -0.31 13.56
C ALA A 365 17.94 0.86 13.15
N LEU A 366 16.63 0.60 13.02
CA LEU A 366 15.64 1.65 12.75
C LEU A 366 15.46 2.60 13.94
N LYS A 367 15.57 2.11 15.17
CA LYS A 367 15.55 2.95 16.38
C LYS A 367 16.71 3.92 16.43
N ASP A 368 17.90 3.44 16.10
CA ASP A 368 19.15 4.23 16.14
C ASP A 368 19.31 5.14 14.91
N MET A 369 18.54 4.93 13.85
CA MET A 369 18.53 5.77 12.65
C MET A 369 18.07 7.20 12.96
N GLU A 370 18.80 8.21 12.44
CA GLU A 370 18.35 9.60 12.45
C GLU A 370 17.07 9.75 11.61
N LYS A 371 16.08 10.48 12.16
CA LYS A 371 14.78 10.72 11.52
C LYS A 371 14.64 12.23 11.26
N GLU A 372 15.34 12.67 10.19
CA GLU A 372 15.35 14.08 9.74
C GLU A 372 14.27 14.39 8.69
#